data_94210eb99b3e5da961f99c18111716ad
#
_entry.id   94210eb99b3e5da961f99c18111716ad
#
_cell.length_a   1.000
_cell.length_b   1.000
_cell.length_c   1.000
_cell.angle_alpha   90.00
_cell.angle_beta   90.00
_cell.angle_gamma   90.00
#
_symmetry.space_group_name_H-M   'P 1'
#
loop_
_entity.id
_entity.type
_entity.pdbx_description
1 polymer ?
#
loop_
_entity_poly.entity_id
_entity_poly.type
_entity_poly.pdbx_seq_one_letter_code
_entity_poly.pdbx_strand_id
1 'polypeptide(L)'
;AHVDTLGAVVKKIKKNGRLEVTNVGGFAWGSVEGENVIIHTISGKTYSGTLLPIKASVHVYGDVAREMPRTEETMEIRIDEDVKTDEDVLKLGILQGDFVSFETHTRILDNGYIKSRYLDDKLCVAQILSYIKYLKDNKLKPKTDLYVYFSNYEEIGHGVSVFPEDLDEFIAVDIGLVAGEDAHGDEKKMQIIAKDSRSPYDFTLRKKLQETADKNNIKYTVGVYNRYGSDATTAILQGFDFKYACIGPNVDATHHYERCHNDGIIETIKLLIAYL
;
A
#
# COMPACT_ATOMS: atom_id res chain seq x y z
N ALA A 1 -6.58 -2.98 -8.34
CA ALA A 1 -6.00 -3.00 -6.99
C ALA A 1 -4.70 -3.77 -6.97
N HIS A 2 -3.76 -3.42 -6.10
CA HIS A 2 -2.47 -4.12 -6.05
C HIS A 2 -2.29 -4.98 -4.80
N VAL A 3 -1.42 -5.99 -4.90
CA VAL A 3 -1.13 -6.94 -3.82
C VAL A 3 0.26 -6.79 -3.22
N ASP A 4 1.16 -6.09 -3.91
CA ASP A 4 2.48 -5.77 -3.38
C ASP A 4 2.40 -4.78 -2.21
N THR A 5 3.46 -4.75 -1.44
CA THR A 5 3.55 -3.93 -0.22
C THR A 5 4.91 -3.28 -0.15
N LEU A 6 4.98 -2.18 0.57
CA LEU A 6 6.24 -1.61 1.03
C LEU A 6 7.05 -2.65 1.81
N GLY A 7 8.35 -2.60 1.69
CA GLY A 7 9.25 -3.53 2.36
C GLY A 7 10.70 -3.09 2.24
N ALA A 8 11.62 -4.02 2.42
CA ALA A 8 13.03 -3.78 2.23
C ALA A 8 13.74 -4.99 1.60
N VAL A 9 14.97 -4.78 1.18
CA VAL A 9 15.87 -5.83 0.68
C VAL A 9 17.19 -5.76 1.45
N VAL A 10 17.76 -6.90 1.77
CA VAL A 10 19.08 -7.00 2.40
C VAL A 10 20.13 -6.45 1.43
N LYS A 11 20.70 -5.29 1.74
CA LYS A 11 21.72 -4.62 0.95
C LYS A 11 23.12 -5.12 1.30
N LYS A 12 23.38 -5.39 2.58
CA LYS A 12 24.68 -5.81 3.08
C LYS A 12 24.57 -6.56 4.40
N ILE A 13 25.36 -7.61 4.55
CA ILE A 13 25.60 -8.26 5.83
C ILE A 13 26.82 -7.60 6.48
N LYS A 14 26.62 -7.05 7.67
CA LYS A 14 27.65 -6.32 8.41
C LYS A 14 28.53 -7.28 9.22
N LYS A 15 29.79 -6.92 9.46
CA LYS A 15 30.74 -7.73 10.23
C LYS A 15 30.29 -8.11 11.64
N ASN A 16 29.36 -7.36 12.21
CA ASN A 16 28.77 -7.61 13.53
C ASN A 16 27.48 -8.45 13.49
N GLY A 17 27.17 -9.11 12.37
CA GLY A 17 25.97 -9.93 12.20
C GLY A 17 24.66 -9.15 12.00
N ARG A 18 24.71 -7.81 11.86
CA ARG A 18 23.54 -6.98 11.53
C ARG A 18 23.34 -6.90 10.02
N LEU A 19 22.12 -6.58 9.60
CA LEU A 19 21.80 -6.37 8.20
C LEU A 19 21.58 -4.88 7.92
N GLU A 20 22.28 -4.37 6.92
CA GLU A 20 21.94 -3.12 6.25
C GLU A 20 20.91 -3.44 5.17
N VAL A 21 19.85 -2.64 5.08
CA VAL A 21 18.74 -2.86 4.15
C VAL A 21 18.46 -1.60 3.35
N THR A 22 17.88 -1.77 2.18
CA THR A 22 17.35 -0.67 1.34
C THR A 22 15.85 -0.84 1.16
N ASN A 23 15.11 0.26 0.99
CA ASN A 23 13.66 0.20 0.87
C ASN A 23 13.18 -0.34 -0.48
N VAL A 24 12.04 -1.00 -0.47
CA VAL A 24 11.21 -1.31 -1.63
C VAL A 24 9.93 -0.49 -1.50
N GLY A 25 9.67 0.37 -2.48
CA GLY A 25 8.63 1.39 -2.40
C GLY A 25 9.03 2.58 -1.52
N GLY A 26 8.15 3.55 -1.36
CA GLY A 26 8.42 4.80 -0.68
C GLY A 26 7.85 4.87 0.73
N PHE A 27 8.68 4.89 1.78
CA PHE A 27 8.26 5.14 3.16
C PHE A 27 9.31 5.92 3.96
N ALA A 28 8.88 6.54 5.05
CA ALA A 28 9.79 7.18 5.98
C ALA A 28 10.38 6.15 6.95
N TRP A 29 11.72 6.05 7.06
CA TRP A 29 12.39 5.08 7.94
C TRP A 29 11.96 5.16 9.41
N GLY A 30 11.55 6.34 9.88
CA GLY A 30 10.98 6.51 11.22
C GLY A 30 9.63 5.81 11.42
N SER A 31 8.90 5.52 10.33
CA SER A 31 7.61 4.80 10.41
C SER A 31 7.77 3.33 10.77
N VAL A 32 8.97 2.78 10.61
CA VAL A 32 9.30 1.37 10.84
C VAL A 32 10.37 1.17 11.91
N GLU A 33 10.72 2.22 12.66
CA GLU A 33 11.64 2.10 13.81
C GLU A 33 11.04 1.23 14.91
N GLY A 34 11.80 0.25 15.35
CA GLY A 34 11.35 -0.72 16.36
C GLY A 34 10.41 -1.81 15.85
N GLU A 35 10.18 -1.85 14.52
CA GLU A 35 9.26 -2.81 13.93
C GLU A 35 9.86 -4.21 13.88
N ASN A 36 9.02 -5.21 14.14
CA ASN A 36 9.36 -6.60 13.86
C ASN A 36 9.39 -6.83 12.35
N VAL A 37 10.36 -7.60 11.92
CA VAL A 37 10.56 -7.93 10.51
C VAL A 37 10.65 -9.43 10.30
N ILE A 38 10.28 -9.87 9.09
CA ILE A 38 10.53 -11.21 8.60
C ILE A 38 11.48 -11.11 7.40
N ILE A 39 12.61 -11.80 7.50
CA ILE A 39 13.60 -11.93 6.43
C ILE A 39 13.24 -13.19 5.63
N HIS A 40 12.97 -13.05 4.35
CA HIS A 40 12.59 -14.11 3.42
C HIS A 40 13.80 -14.53 2.59
N THR A 41 14.39 -15.67 2.91
CA THR A 41 15.56 -16.16 2.17
C THR A 41 15.17 -16.80 0.84
N ILE A 42 16.09 -16.78 -0.12
CA ILE A 42 15.88 -17.44 -1.42
C ILE A 42 15.65 -18.94 -1.30
N SER A 43 16.08 -19.57 -0.21
CA SER A 43 15.83 -21.00 0.08
C SER A 43 14.39 -21.28 0.57
N GLY A 44 13.59 -20.24 0.79
CA GLY A 44 12.23 -20.34 1.35
C GLY A 44 12.17 -20.38 2.88
N LYS A 45 13.31 -20.33 3.58
CA LYS A 45 13.34 -20.17 5.04
C LYS A 45 13.06 -18.71 5.40
N THR A 46 12.48 -18.51 6.58
CA THR A 46 12.25 -17.19 7.14
C THR A 46 12.92 -17.04 8.49
N TYR A 47 13.35 -15.81 8.80
CA TYR A 47 13.90 -15.46 10.10
C TYR A 47 13.26 -14.17 10.59
N SER A 48 13.06 -14.07 11.91
CA SER A 48 12.59 -12.82 12.52
C SER A 48 13.74 -11.89 12.87
N GLY A 49 13.42 -10.63 13.05
CA GLY A 49 14.36 -9.61 13.48
C GLY A 49 13.63 -8.32 13.89
N THR A 50 14.40 -7.32 14.24
CA THR A 50 13.88 -6.00 14.58
C THR A 50 14.66 -4.93 13.83
N LEU A 51 13.97 -3.99 13.20
CA LEU A 51 14.58 -2.83 12.57
C LEU A 51 14.86 -1.75 13.63
N LEU A 52 16.11 -1.40 13.81
CA LEU A 52 16.58 -0.50 14.86
C LEU A 52 17.56 0.53 14.31
N PRO A 53 17.67 1.70 14.94
CA PRO A 53 18.79 2.59 14.70
C PRO A 53 20.13 1.93 15.07
N ILE A 54 21.20 2.23 14.34
CA ILE A 54 22.55 1.71 14.62
C ILE A 54 23.06 2.09 16.02
N LYS A 55 22.51 3.14 16.63
CA LYS A 55 22.77 3.60 17.99
C LYS A 55 21.48 3.69 18.80
N ALA A 56 20.78 2.55 18.95
CA ALA A 56 19.44 2.53 19.52
C ALA A 56 19.38 2.77 21.05
N SER A 57 20.42 2.37 21.80
CA SER A 57 20.37 2.43 23.27
C SER A 57 20.60 3.85 23.80
N VAL A 58 19.54 4.46 24.36
CA VAL A 58 19.64 5.79 24.99
C VAL A 58 20.61 5.78 26.18
N HIS A 59 20.69 4.68 26.94
CA HIS A 59 21.61 4.57 28.07
C HIS A 59 23.09 4.54 27.66
N VAL A 60 23.38 4.15 26.42
CA VAL A 60 24.73 4.10 25.88
C VAL A 60 25.08 5.36 25.08
N TYR A 61 24.13 5.82 24.24
CA TYR A 61 24.42 6.87 23.25
C TYR A 61 23.77 8.23 23.57
N GLY A 62 22.95 8.32 24.63
CA GLY A 62 22.37 9.59 25.07
C GLY A 62 21.56 10.28 23.97
N ASP A 63 21.87 11.55 23.73
CA ASP A 63 21.18 12.39 22.76
C ASP A 63 21.42 11.94 21.31
N VAL A 64 22.55 11.30 21.02
CA VAL A 64 22.78 10.72 19.68
C VAL A 64 21.71 9.70 19.31
N ALA A 65 21.24 8.88 20.26
CA ALA A 65 20.17 7.91 20.00
C ALA A 65 18.81 8.60 19.72
N ARG A 66 18.56 9.75 20.36
CA ARG A 66 17.32 10.52 20.21
C ARG A 66 17.27 11.33 18.92
N GLU A 67 18.40 11.98 18.57
CA GLU A 67 18.45 13.00 17.54
C GLU A 67 18.96 12.48 16.19
N MET A 68 19.56 11.28 16.15
CA MET A 68 20.06 10.69 14.92
C MET A 68 18.94 10.58 13.87
N PRO A 69 19.12 11.12 12.67
CA PRO A 69 18.15 10.96 11.58
C PRO A 69 17.86 9.47 11.30
N ARG A 70 16.62 9.14 10.99
CA ARG A 70 16.22 7.79 10.55
C ARG A 70 16.29 7.76 9.03
N THR A 71 17.36 7.15 8.54
CA THR A 71 17.68 7.00 7.12
C THR A 71 18.12 5.58 6.82
N GLU A 72 18.27 5.23 5.55
CA GLU A 72 18.81 3.94 5.13
C GLU A 72 20.15 3.61 5.82
N GLU A 73 21.03 4.59 5.94
CA GLU A 73 22.39 4.41 6.49
C GLU A 73 22.40 4.28 8.01
N THR A 74 21.37 4.78 8.68
CA THR A 74 21.31 4.83 10.16
C THR A 74 20.39 3.78 10.76
N MET A 75 19.73 2.97 9.92
CA MET A 75 18.89 1.87 10.36
C MET A 75 19.52 0.52 10.00
N GLU A 76 19.31 -0.48 10.85
CA GLU A 76 19.81 -1.84 10.63
C GLU A 76 18.87 -2.88 11.25
N ILE A 77 18.90 -4.10 10.74
CA ILE A 77 18.15 -5.22 11.33
C ILE A 77 19.05 -5.99 12.28
N ARG A 78 18.55 -6.19 13.49
CA ARG A 78 19.01 -7.21 14.42
C ARG A 78 18.22 -8.48 14.19
N ILE A 79 18.89 -9.55 13.80
CA ILE A 79 18.29 -10.87 13.61
C ILE A 79 18.06 -11.53 14.98
N ASP A 80 16.94 -12.24 15.15
CA ASP A 80 16.59 -12.94 16.41
C ASP A 80 17.21 -14.34 16.46
N GLU A 81 18.51 -14.43 16.13
CA GLU A 81 19.33 -15.64 16.15
C GLU A 81 20.67 -15.34 16.86
N ASP A 82 21.36 -16.38 17.31
CA ASP A 82 22.70 -16.22 17.94
C ASP A 82 23.78 -16.01 16.88
N VAL A 83 23.76 -14.83 16.27
CA VAL A 83 24.72 -14.37 15.27
C VAL A 83 25.55 -13.21 15.81
N LYS A 84 26.85 -13.25 15.57
CA LYS A 84 27.83 -12.23 16.00
C LYS A 84 28.72 -11.76 14.88
N THR A 85 28.74 -12.51 13.78
CA THR A 85 29.58 -12.23 12.60
C THR A 85 28.79 -12.38 11.33
N ASP A 86 29.30 -11.86 10.23
CA ASP A 86 28.74 -12.08 8.89
C ASP A 86 28.78 -13.57 8.51
N GLU A 87 29.79 -14.31 8.91
CA GLU A 87 29.87 -15.76 8.66
C GLU A 87 28.72 -16.52 9.35
N ASP A 88 28.29 -16.11 10.54
CA ASP A 88 27.16 -16.72 11.24
C ASP A 88 25.85 -16.47 10.48
N VAL A 89 25.64 -15.26 9.97
CA VAL A 89 24.49 -14.91 9.14
C VAL A 89 24.46 -15.72 7.85
N LEU A 90 25.61 -15.87 7.19
CA LEU A 90 25.71 -16.67 5.96
C LEU A 90 25.40 -18.16 6.22
N LYS A 91 25.74 -18.72 7.40
CA LYS A 91 25.35 -20.09 7.79
C LYS A 91 23.83 -20.28 7.92
N LEU A 92 23.09 -19.23 8.26
CA LEU A 92 21.61 -19.24 8.27
C LEU A 92 21.05 -19.31 6.84
N GLY A 93 21.84 -18.93 5.84
CA GLY A 93 21.44 -18.85 4.44
C GLY A 93 20.80 -17.50 4.08
N ILE A 94 20.97 -16.49 4.91
CA ILE A 94 20.57 -15.11 4.60
C ILE A 94 21.62 -14.49 3.68
N LEU A 95 21.16 -13.91 2.57
CA LEU A 95 22.01 -13.37 1.52
C LEU A 95 21.60 -11.92 1.17
N GLN A 96 22.51 -11.23 0.50
CA GLN A 96 22.16 -9.96 -0.16
C GLN A 96 21.09 -10.23 -1.21
N GLY A 97 20.07 -9.36 -1.26
CA GLY A 97 18.92 -9.50 -2.14
C GLY A 97 17.72 -10.23 -1.51
N ASP A 98 17.85 -10.80 -0.32
CA ASP A 98 16.71 -11.39 0.40
C ASP A 98 15.73 -10.29 0.81
N PHE A 99 14.41 -10.57 0.65
CA PHE A 99 13.36 -9.62 0.98
C PHE A 99 13.09 -9.55 2.47
N VAL A 100 12.64 -8.38 2.90
CA VAL A 100 12.25 -8.11 4.28
C VAL A 100 10.86 -7.50 4.30
N SER A 101 9.92 -8.13 5.01
CA SER A 101 8.60 -7.59 5.27
C SER A 101 8.47 -7.11 6.71
N PHE A 102 7.66 -6.06 6.93
CA PHE A 102 7.33 -5.53 8.24
C PHE A 102 6.05 -6.17 8.77
N GLU A 103 5.92 -6.31 10.09
CA GLU A 103 4.72 -6.84 10.72
C GLU A 103 3.52 -5.89 10.54
N THR A 104 2.34 -6.44 10.26
CA THR A 104 1.15 -5.65 9.91
C THR A 104 0.44 -5.02 11.09
N HIS A 105 0.49 -5.66 12.26
CA HIS A 105 -0.24 -5.26 13.49
C HIS A 105 -1.73 -4.97 13.28
N THR A 106 -2.40 -5.78 12.47
CA THR A 106 -3.81 -5.56 12.10
C THR A 106 -4.71 -5.59 13.32
N ARG A 107 -5.56 -4.56 13.47
CA ARG A 107 -6.57 -4.43 14.52
C ARG A 107 -7.89 -3.99 13.93
N ILE A 108 -8.94 -4.74 14.18
CA ILE A 108 -10.32 -4.40 13.86
C ILE A 108 -11.00 -3.99 15.17
N LEU A 109 -11.55 -2.78 15.21
CA LEU A 109 -12.14 -2.21 16.41
C LEU A 109 -13.66 -2.24 16.33
N ASP A 110 -14.34 -2.41 17.48
CA ASP A 110 -15.81 -2.50 17.57
C ASP A 110 -16.53 -1.24 17.08
N ASN A 111 -15.85 -0.09 17.09
CA ASN A 111 -16.37 1.18 16.60
C ASN A 111 -16.20 1.40 15.08
N GLY A 112 -15.81 0.37 14.34
CA GLY A 112 -15.71 0.35 12.89
C GLY A 112 -14.37 0.80 12.33
N TYR A 113 -13.41 1.22 13.13
CA TYR A 113 -12.06 1.52 12.65
C TYR A 113 -11.24 0.24 12.46
N ILE A 114 -10.44 0.25 11.41
CA ILE A 114 -9.44 -0.78 11.10
C ILE A 114 -8.07 -0.10 11.05
N LYS A 115 -7.10 -0.68 11.74
CA LYS A 115 -5.70 -0.23 11.71
C LYS A 115 -4.82 -1.37 11.27
N SER A 116 -3.90 -1.09 10.34
CA SER A 116 -2.91 -2.06 9.87
C SER A 116 -1.84 -1.33 9.08
N ARG A 117 -0.69 -1.95 8.86
CA ARG A 117 0.12 -1.65 7.68
C ARG A 117 -0.54 -2.30 6.46
N TYR A 118 -0.30 -1.74 5.29
CA TYR A 118 -0.70 -2.30 3.99
C TYR A 118 -2.22 -2.40 3.79
N LEU A 119 -3.01 -1.48 4.39
CA LEU A 119 -4.36 -1.20 3.92
C LEU A 119 -4.30 -0.73 2.46
N ASP A 120 -3.28 0.03 2.15
CA ASP A 120 -2.75 0.29 0.84
C ASP A 120 -1.98 -0.94 0.31
N ASP A 121 -2.48 -1.73 -0.63
CA ASP A 121 -3.82 -1.64 -1.22
C ASP A 121 -4.61 -2.95 -1.02
N LYS A 122 -4.19 -3.77 -0.04
CA LYS A 122 -4.88 -5.04 0.28
C LYS A 122 -6.34 -4.84 0.70
N LEU A 123 -6.67 -3.65 1.21
CA LEU A 123 -8.04 -3.30 1.51
C LEU A 123 -8.91 -3.25 0.26
N CYS A 124 -8.42 -2.63 -0.82
CA CYS A 124 -9.14 -2.53 -2.08
C CYS A 124 -9.20 -3.88 -2.81
N VAL A 125 -8.17 -4.72 -2.69
CA VAL A 125 -8.25 -6.12 -3.13
C VAL A 125 -9.42 -6.83 -2.45
N ALA A 126 -9.56 -6.68 -1.13
CA ALA A 126 -10.67 -7.27 -0.38
C ALA A 126 -12.04 -6.70 -0.79
N GLN A 127 -12.11 -5.42 -1.14
CA GLN A 127 -13.33 -4.78 -1.65
C GLN A 127 -13.75 -5.34 -3.01
N ILE A 128 -12.81 -5.50 -3.94
CA ILE A 128 -13.08 -6.12 -5.25
C ILE A 128 -13.53 -7.58 -5.07
N LEU A 129 -12.88 -8.35 -4.21
CA LEU A 129 -13.30 -9.73 -3.90
C LEU A 129 -14.71 -9.75 -3.27
N SER A 130 -15.03 -8.79 -2.41
CA SER A 130 -16.37 -8.64 -1.82
C SER A 130 -17.42 -8.30 -2.87
N TYR A 131 -17.10 -7.45 -3.84
CA TYR A 131 -17.95 -7.14 -4.99
C TYR A 131 -18.21 -8.41 -5.84
N ILE A 132 -17.17 -9.16 -6.18
CA ILE A 132 -17.32 -10.43 -6.94
C ILE A 132 -18.20 -11.42 -6.16
N LYS A 133 -17.97 -11.54 -4.85
CA LYS A 133 -18.79 -12.39 -3.98
C LYS A 133 -20.25 -11.93 -3.98
N TYR A 134 -20.50 -10.62 -3.88
CA TYR A 134 -21.85 -10.05 -3.94
C TYR A 134 -22.57 -10.43 -5.25
N LEU A 135 -21.91 -10.29 -6.40
CA LEU A 135 -22.47 -10.70 -7.70
C LEU A 135 -22.82 -12.18 -7.70
N LYS A 136 -21.90 -13.03 -7.24
CA LYS A 136 -22.10 -14.49 -7.20
C LYS A 136 -23.27 -14.88 -6.29
N ASP A 137 -23.31 -14.37 -5.06
CA ASP A 137 -24.33 -14.73 -4.07
C ASP A 137 -25.74 -14.28 -4.51
N ASN A 138 -25.84 -13.15 -5.20
CA ASN A 138 -27.10 -12.61 -5.71
C ASN A 138 -27.42 -13.05 -7.15
N LYS A 139 -26.58 -13.91 -7.77
CA LYS A 139 -26.71 -14.37 -9.16
C LYS A 139 -26.81 -13.22 -10.17
N LEU A 140 -26.09 -12.14 -9.90
CA LEU A 140 -26.01 -10.97 -10.77
C LEU A 140 -24.85 -11.12 -11.77
N LYS A 141 -24.95 -10.40 -12.88
CA LYS A 141 -23.89 -10.26 -13.87
C LYS A 141 -23.52 -8.78 -13.99
N PRO A 142 -22.27 -8.44 -14.26
CA PRO A 142 -21.88 -7.09 -14.64
C PRO A 142 -22.68 -6.64 -15.89
N LYS A 143 -22.84 -5.33 -16.04
CA LYS A 143 -23.56 -4.75 -17.20
C LYS A 143 -22.77 -4.84 -18.50
N THR A 144 -21.46 -4.94 -18.40
CA THR A 144 -20.47 -5.04 -19.50
C THR A 144 -19.48 -6.16 -19.18
N ASP A 145 -18.63 -6.51 -20.12
CA ASP A 145 -17.51 -7.39 -19.85
C ASP A 145 -16.60 -6.75 -18.80
N LEU A 146 -16.29 -7.51 -17.75
CA LEU A 146 -15.50 -7.05 -16.60
C LEU A 146 -14.26 -7.89 -16.45
N TYR A 147 -13.12 -7.23 -16.53
CA TYR A 147 -11.83 -7.79 -16.18
C TYR A 147 -11.44 -7.32 -14.77
N VAL A 148 -11.00 -8.23 -13.92
CA VAL A 148 -10.46 -7.91 -12.62
C VAL A 148 -8.96 -8.21 -12.64
N TYR A 149 -8.18 -7.19 -12.35
CA TYR A 149 -6.72 -7.26 -12.35
C TYR A 149 -6.17 -6.96 -10.96
N PHE A 150 -5.45 -7.92 -10.39
CA PHE A 150 -4.66 -7.70 -9.18
C PHE A 150 -3.20 -7.57 -9.60
N SER A 151 -2.70 -6.35 -9.55
CA SER A 151 -1.34 -6.03 -9.95
C SER A 151 -0.32 -6.34 -8.86
N ASN A 152 0.93 -6.39 -9.28
CA ASN A 152 2.10 -6.46 -8.44
C ASN A 152 3.09 -5.39 -8.95
N TYR A 153 3.93 -4.82 -8.09
CA TYR A 153 4.86 -3.73 -8.40
C TYR A 153 4.23 -2.32 -8.56
N GLU A 154 3.01 -2.09 -8.06
CA GLU A 154 2.41 -0.75 -8.05
C GLU A 154 3.29 0.23 -7.27
N GLU A 155 3.70 -0.15 -6.06
CA GLU A 155 4.50 0.63 -5.10
C GLU A 155 5.87 1.07 -5.64
N ILE A 156 6.31 0.49 -6.74
CA ILE A 156 7.55 0.84 -7.45
C ILE A 156 7.28 1.31 -8.89
N GLY A 157 6.01 1.56 -9.24
CA GLY A 157 5.60 2.33 -10.40
C GLY A 157 5.56 1.59 -11.73
N HIS A 158 5.38 0.23 -11.74
CA HIS A 158 5.23 -0.53 -12.99
C HIS A 158 4.29 -1.74 -12.87
N GLY A 159 3.26 -1.65 -12.03
CA GLY A 159 2.32 -2.74 -11.71
C GLY A 159 1.49 -3.24 -12.88
N VAL A 160 1.27 -2.44 -13.91
CA VAL A 160 0.31 -2.74 -14.98
C VAL A 160 1.00 -2.65 -16.33
N SER A 161 1.12 -3.76 -17.03
CA SER A 161 1.84 -3.85 -18.30
C SER A 161 1.08 -4.58 -19.42
N VAL A 162 -0.04 -5.22 -19.13
CA VAL A 162 -0.84 -5.98 -20.12
C VAL A 162 -2.33 -5.74 -19.86
N PHE A 163 -3.07 -5.42 -20.92
CA PHE A 163 -4.52 -5.26 -20.92
C PHE A 163 -5.16 -6.00 -22.08
N PRO A 164 -6.47 -6.34 -22.00
CA PRO A 164 -7.27 -6.72 -23.16
C PRO A 164 -7.25 -5.60 -24.22
N GLU A 165 -7.22 -5.99 -25.51
CA GLU A 165 -7.16 -5.02 -26.62
C GLU A 165 -8.42 -4.13 -26.73
N ASP A 166 -9.55 -4.61 -26.21
CA ASP A 166 -10.87 -3.98 -26.26
C ASP A 166 -11.25 -3.24 -24.97
N LEU A 167 -10.29 -2.87 -24.16
CA LEU A 167 -10.54 -2.18 -22.89
C LEU A 167 -10.93 -0.70 -23.13
N ASP A 168 -12.16 -0.33 -22.77
CA ASP A 168 -12.66 1.05 -22.88
C ASP A 168 -12.36 1.90 -21.65
N GLU A 169 -12.48 1.31 -20.46
CA GLU A 169 -12.37 2.01 -19.17
C GLU A 169 -11.52 1.20 -18.19
N PHE A 170 -10.59 1.88 -17.52
CA PHE A 170 -9.77 1.32 -16.45
C PHE A 170 -10.00 2.08 -15.15
N ILE A 171 -10.44 1.38 -14.12
CA ILE A 171 -10.66 1.95 -12.78
C ILE A 171 -9.67 1.30 -11.81
N ALA A 172 -8.66 2.05 -11.38
CA ALA A 172 -7.87 1.64 -10.23
C ALA A 172 -8.74 1.76 -8.97
N VAL A 173 -8.87 0.68 -8.24
CA VAL A 173 -9.45 0.72 -6.89
C VAL A 173 -8.29 0.76 -5.94
N ASP A 174 -8.02 1.95 -5.42
CA ASP A 174 -6.83 2.29 -4.64
C ASP A 174 -7.22 3.33 -3.58
N ILE A 175 -6.43 3.51 -2.55
CA ILE A 175 -6.84 4.29 -1.37
C ILE A 175 -6.93 5.79 -1.66
N GLY A 176 -7.86 6.46 -1.00
CA GLY A 176 -7.89 7.92 -0.88
C GLY A 176 -7.13 8.38 0.35
N LEU A 177 -6.72 9.65 0.40
CA LEU A 177 -5.86 10.18 1.45
C LEU A 177 -6.63 11.02 2.48
N VAL A 178 -6.35 10.77 3.76
CA VAL A 178 -6.75 11.62 4.89
C VAL A 178 -5.51 12.28 5.47
N ALA A 179 -5.50 13.62 5.54
CA ALA A 179 -4.41 14.38 6.13
C ALA A 179 -4.90 15.75 6.66
N GLY A 180 -5.91 15.75 7.51
CA GLY A 180 -6.45 16.98 8.10
C GLY A 180 -6.89 18.00 7.03
N GLU A 181 -6.38 19.23 7.13
CA GLU A 181 -6.71 20.32 6.17
C GLU A 181 -5.96 20.19 4.83
N ASP A 182 -4.89 19.39 4.78
CA ASP A 182 -4.05 19.24 3.58
C ASP A 182 -4.60 18.21 2.57
N ALA A 183 -5.56 17.39 2.98
CA ALA A 183 -6.25 16.44 2.11
C ALA A 183 -7.74 16.38 2.49
N HIS A 184 -8.61 16.38 1.49
CA HIS A 184 -10.07 16.43 1.70
C HIS A 184 -10.70 15.09 2.04
N GLY A 185 -9.92 14.08 2.42
CA GLY A 185 -10.40 12.76 2.79
C GLY A 185 -11.18 12.76 4.12
N ASP A 186 -12.14 11.86 4.19
CA ASP A 186 -12.92 11.55 5.41
C ASP A 186 -13.00 10.02 5.49
N GLU A 187 -12.48 9.42 6.54
CA GLU A 187 -12.40 7.95 6.68
C GLU A 187 -13.77 7.25 6.57
N LYS A 188 -14.88 8.00 6.81
CA LYS A 188 -16.26 7.49 6.67
C LYS A 188 -16.87 7.67 5.29
N LYS A 189 -16.09 8.15 4.34
CA LYS A 189 -16.46 8.31 2.93
C LYS A 189 -15.45 7.62 2.03
N MET A 190 -15.87 7.30 0.83
CA MET A 190 -14.94 6.95 -0.22
C MET A 190 -14.34 8.20 -0.89
N GLN A 191 -13.35 8.02 -1.74
CA GLN A 191 -12.79 9.09 -2.54
C GLN A 191 -12.84 8.77 -4.03
N ILE A 192 -13.07 9.81 -4.83
CA ILE A 192 -12.89 9.81 -6.28
C ILE A 192 -11.72 10.77 -6.57
N ILE A 193 -10.62 10.24 -7.10
CA ILE A 193 -9.43 11.04 -7.35
C ILE A 193 -9.61 11.82 -8.65
N ALA A 194 -9.43 13.15 -8.58
CA ALA A 194 -9.55 14.02 -9.74
C ALA A 194 -8.22 14.26 -10.44
N LYS A 195 -7.11 14.21 -9.69
CA LYS A 195 -5.75 14.42 -10.20
C LYS A 195 -4.74 13.80 -9.25
N ASP A 196 -3.72 13.19 -9.79
CA ASP A 196 -2.53 12.78 -9.07
C ASP A 196 -1.27 13.57 -9.48
N SER A 197 -0.08 13.11 -9.10
CA SER A 197 1.19 13.79 -9.41
C SER A 197 1.50 13.83 -10.92
N ARG A 198 0.94 12.92 -11.70
CA ARG A 198 1.25 12.70 -13.11
C ARG A 198 0.27 13.42 -14.04
N SER A 199 -1.05 13.28 -13.77
CA SER A 199 -2.08 13.88 -14.63
C SER A 199 -3.43 14.05 -13.92
N PRO A 200 -4.35 14.88 -14.46
CA PRO A 200 -5.78 14.74 -14.18
C PRO A 200 -6.27 13.38 -14.68
N TYR A 201 -7.18 12.76 -13.93
CA TYR A 201 -7.92 11.59 -14.38
C TYR A 201 -8.96 11.95 -15.45
N ASP A 202 -9.42 10.96 -16.25
CA ASP A 202 -10.38 11.22 -17.31
C ASP A 202 -11.65 11.93 -16.78
N PHE A 203 -11.95 13.09 -17.36
CA PHE A 203 -13.06 13.92 -16.90
C PHE A 203 -14.42 13.24 -17.09
N THR A 204 -14.61 12.55 -18.21
CA THR A 204 -15.90 11.93 -18.57
C THR A 204 -16.20 10.76 -17.66
N LEU A 205 -15.21 9.89 -17.44
CA LEU A 205 -15.35 8.73 -16.54
C LEU A 205 -15.54 9.20 -15.08
N ARG A 206 -14.75 10.16 -14.62
CA ARG A 206 -14.90 10.75 -13.29
C ARG A 206 -16.29 11.35 -13.10
N LYS A 207 -16.80 12.10 -14.09
CA LYS A 207 -18.15 12.67 -14.05
C LYS A 207 -19.21 11.58 -13.92
N LYS A 208 -19.12 10.51 -14.71
CA LYS A 208 -20.04 9.37 -14.59
C LYS A 208 -20.03 8.72 -13.19
N LEU A 209 -18.82 8.57 -12.59
CA LEU A 209 -18.68 8.01 -11.25
C LEU A 209 -19.33 8.91 -10.19
N GLN A 210 -19.12 10.23 -10.27
CA GLN A 210 -19.74 11.21 -9.36
C GLN A 210 -21.28 11.22 -9.51
N GLU A 211 -21.79 11.29 -10.73
CA GLU A 211 -23.25 11.24 -11.01
C GLU A 211 -23.87 9.92 -10.51
N THR A 212 -23.14 8.81 -10.64
CA THR A 212 -23.57 7.51 -10.10
C THR A 212 -23.61 7.53 -8.57
N ALA A 213 -22.59 8.11 -7.94
CA ALA A 213 -22.53 8.23 -6.48
C ALA A 213 -23.68 9.10 -5.96
N ASP A 214 -23.90 10.27 -6.57
CA ASP A 214 -24.98 11.19 -6.20
C ASP A 214 -26.36 10.54 -6.32
N LYS A 215 -26.63 9.88 -7.46
CA LYS A 215 -27.90 9.17 -7.71
C LYS A 215 -28.19 8.06 -6.69
N ASN A 216 -27.18 7.42 -6.15
CA ASN A 216 -27.27 6.31 -5.21
C ASN A 216 -27.03 6.74 -3.75
N ASN A 217 -26.92 8.03 -3.46
CA ASN A 217 -26.63 8.57 -2.13
C ASN A 217 -25.35 8.00 -1.50
N ILE A 218 -24.33 7.74 -2.31
CA ILE A 218 -23.02 7.25 -1.89
C ILE A 218 -22.20 8.44 -1.40
N LYS A 219 -21.62 8.32 -0.21
CA LYS A 219 -20.84 9.39 0.39
C LYS A 219 -19.41 9.36 -0.13
N TYR A 220 -18.98 10.44 -0.76
CA TYR A 220 -17.62 10.56 -1.28
C TYR A 220 -17.01 11.94 -1.06
N THR A 221 -15.70 12.00 -1.21
CA THR A 221 -14.91 13.22 -1.33
C THR A 221 -14.17 13.20 -2.67
N VAL A 222 -13.66 14.34 -3.12
CA VAL A 222 -12.85 14.45 -4.34
C VAL A 222 -11.42 14.78 -3.95
N GLY A 223 -10.46 13.95 -4.39
CA GLY A 223 -9.03 14.12 -4.12
C GLY A 223 -8.28 14.80 -5.24
N VAL A 224 -7.36 15.70 -4.89
CA VAL A 224 -6.39 16.32 -5.81
C VAL A 224 -5.02 16.28 -5.13
N TYR A 225 -4.05 15.58 -5.70
CA TYR A 225 -2.78 15.29 -5.05
C TYR A 225 -1.58 15.62 -5.95
N ASN A 226 -0.47 16.01 -5.30
CA ASN A 226 0.79 16.31 -5.97
C ASN A 226 1.87 15.24 -5.71
N ARG A 227 1.60 14.27 -4.80
CA ARG A 227 2.52 13.19 -4.43
C ARG A 227 1.73 11.88 -4.26
N TYR A 228 1.03 11.50 -5.31
CA TYR A 228 0.20 10.30 -5.37
C TYR A 228 0.30 9.75 -6.79
N GLY A 229 0.18 8.46 -6.96
CA GLY A 229 0.08 7.79 -8.24
C GLY A 229 -0.86 6.60 -8.10
N SER A 230 -1.19 5.97 -9.20
CA SER A 230 -1.92 4.70 -9.22
C SER A 230 -1.56 3.91 -10.46
N ASP A 231 -1.93 2.65 -10.49
CA ASP A 231 -1.81 1.82 -11.69
C ASP A 231 -2.50 2.43 -12.91
N ALA A 232 -3.58 3.19 -12.73
CA ALA A 232 -4.28 3.82 -13.84
C ALA A 232 -3.41 4.88 -14.56
N THR A 233 -2.74 5.75 -13.83
CA THR A 233 -1.83 6.73 -14.43
C THR A 233 -0.53 6.09 -14.91
N THR A 234 -0.08 5.02 -14.27
CA THR A 234 1.07 4.24 -14.74
C THR A 234 0.78 3.61 -16.10
N ALA A 235 -0.41 3.03 -16.31
CA ALA A 235 -0.82 2.46 -17.58
C ALA A 235 -0.81 3.49 -18.74
N ILE A 236 -1.37 4.67 -18.50
CA ILE A 236 -1.35 5.76 -19.50
C ILE A 236 0.08 6.15 -19.87
N LEU A 237 0.99 6.24 -18.91
CA LEU A 237 2.40 6.54 -19.18
C LEU A 237 3.12 5.43 -19.96
N GLN A 238 2.62 4.21 -19.90
CA GLN A 238 3.13 3.08 -20.70
C GLN A 238 2.57 3.05 -22.13
N GLY A 239 1.65 3.97 -22.47
CA GLY A 239 1.13 4.13 -23.83
C GLY A 239 -0.23 3.47 -24.09
N PHE A 240 -0.94 3.05 -23.05
CA PHE A 240 -2.32 2.58 -23.20
C PHE A 240 -3.29 3.76 -23.37
N ASP A 241 -4.32 3.57 -24.20
CA ASP A 241 -5.31 4.60 -24.54
C ASP A 241 -6.73 4.13 -24.17
N PHE A 242 -7.15 4.44 -22.95
CA PHE A 242 -8.49 4.18 -22.43
C PHE A 242 -8.87 5.29 -21.44
N LYS A 243 -10.16 5.41 -21.11
CA LYS A 243 -10.59 6.28 -20.02
C LYS A 243 -10.16 5.68 -18.70
N TYR A 244 -9.64 6.49 -17.80
CA TYR A 244 -9.08 6.00 -16.53
C TYR A 244 -9.53 6.82 -15.33
N ALA A 245 -9.73 6.13 -14.23
CA ALA A 245 -10.13 6.71 -12.95
C ALA A 245 -9.41 6.00 -11.80
N CYS A 246 -9.42 6.65 -10.63
CA CYS A 246 -9.01 6.04 -9.38
C CYS A 246 -10.06 6.35 -8.31
N ILE A 247 -10.49 5.32 -7.59
CA ILE A 247 -11.50 5.39 -6.53
C ILE A 247 -11.09 4.48 -5.38
N GLY A 248 -11.50 4.82 -4.15
CA GLY A 248 -11.31 3.89 -3.03
C GLY A 248 -11.71 4.46 -1.67
N PRO A 249 -11.52 3.71 -0.59
CA PRO A 249 -11.75 4.17 0.75
C PRO A 249 -10.71 5.20 1.15
N ASN A 250 -11.06 6.15 2.01
CA ASN A 250 -10.09 7.08 2.58
C ASN A 250 -9.30 6.41 3.71
N VAL A 251 -7.97 6.55 3.66
CA VAL A 251 -7.02 5.97 4.62
C VAL A 251 -6.14 7.08 5.19
N ASP A 252 -6.00 7.09 6.50
CA ASP A 252 -5.10 7.98 7.24
C ASP A 252 -3.72 7.36 7.41
N ALA A 253 -2.67 8.19 7.40
CA ALA A 253 -1.28 7.81 7.61
C ALA A 253 -0.77 6.74 6.64
N THR A 254 -1.09 6.88 5.33
CA THR A 254 -0.60 5.98 4.28
C THR A 254 0.93 5.87 4.29
N HIS A 255 1.45 4.70 3.91
CA HIS A 255 2.88 4.35 4.00
C HIS A 255 3.46 4.37 5.42
N HIS A 256 2.58 4.32 6.43
CA HIS A 256 2.94 4.26 7.84
C HIS A 256 2.15 3.16 8.57
N TYR A 257 1.59 3.41 9.74
CA TYR A 257 0.62 2.56 10.42
C TYR A 257 -0.78 3.13 10.18
N GLU A 258 -1.46 2.57 9.24
CA GLU A 258 -2.64 3.10 8.57
C GLU A 258 -3.91 2.89 9.35
N ARG A 259 -4.93 3.73 9.05
CA ARG A 259 -6.26 3.60 9.60
C ARG A 259 -7.34 3.96 8.57
N CYS A 260 -8.43 3.19 8.57
CA CYS A 260 -9.64 3.48 7.80
C CYS A 260 -10.89 3.15 8.64
N HIS A 261 -12.06 3.45 8.09
CA HIS A 261 -13.35 3.15 8.71
C HIS A 261 -14.23 2.27 7.80
N ASN A 262 -15.00 1.35 8.39
CA ASN A 262 -15.92 0.47 7.67
C ASN A 262 -16.90 1.23 6.75
N ASP A 263 -17.36 2.42 7.15
CA ASP A 263 -18.27 3.21 6.32
C ASP A 263 -17.64 3.57 4.98
N GLY A 264 -16.38 4.04 4.95
CA GLY A 264 -15.67 4.36 3.70
C GLY A 264 -15.48 3.13 2.80
N ILE A 265 -15.20 1.97 3.41
CA ILE A 265 -15.10 0.70 2.70
C ILE A 265 -16.43 0.34 2.03
N ILE A 266 -17.54 0.46 2.77
CA ILE A 266 -18.89 0.16 2.28
C ILE A 266 -19.29 1.13 1.16
N GLU A 267 -18.98 2.41 1.27
CA GLU A 267 -19.29 3.39 0.22
C GLU A 267 -18.55 3.07 -1.10
N THR A 268 -17.30 2.63 -1.03
CA THR A 268 -16.55 2.16 -2.22
C THR A 268 -17.23 0.95 -2.87
N ILE A 269 -17.60 -0.07 -2.08
CA ILE A 269 -18.28 -1.27 -2.60
C ILE A 269 -19.64 -0.90 -3.22
N LYS A 270 -20.40 0.03 -2.61
CA LYS A 270 -21.65 0.53 -3.18
C LYS A 270 -21.45 1.17 -4.55
N LEU A 271 -20.35 1.96 -4.72
CA LEU A 271 -20.07 2.55 -6.03
C LEU A 271 -19.72 1.48 -7.07
N LEU A 272 -18.92 0.48 -6.73
CA LEU A 272 -18.64 -0.64 -7.62
C LEU A 272 -19.92 -1.36 -8.05
N ILE A 273 -20.84 -1.64 -7.12
CA ILE A 273 -22.14 -2.29 -7.42
C ILE A 273 -23.03 -1.39 -8.29
N ALA A 274 -23.05 -0.09 -8.06
CA ALA A 274 -23.92 0.82 -8.79
C ALA A 274 -23.43 1.11 -10.21
N TYR A 275 -22.10 1.15 -10.39
CA TYR A 275 -21.45 1.51 -11.65
C TYR A 275 -21.27 0.29 -12.57
N LEU A 276 -20.63 -0.77 -12.10
CA LEU A 276 -20.32 -1.99 -12.84
C LEU A 276 -21.51 -2.95 -12.86
#